data_e5f7d6264d9369b414b572030eeb19ee
#
_entry.id   e5f7d6264d9369b414b572030eeb19ee
#
_cell.length_a   1.000
_cell.length_b   1.000
_cell.length_c   1.000
_cell.angle_alpha   90.00
_cell.angle_beta   90.00
_cell.angle_gamma   90.00
#
_symmetry.space_group_name_H-M   'P 1'
#
loop_
_entity.id
_entity.type
_entity.pdbx_description
1 polymer ?
#
loop_
_entity_poly.entity_id
_entity_poly.type
_entity_poly.pdbx_seq_one_letter_code
_entity_poly.pdbx_strand_id
1 'polypeptide(L)'
;MQGLLQALKVIGYTILGFGAYQVIMRFIRLNWHFPAPSFITVFLNSRLRARLQNPERVIERSGIKPGQRVLEIGCGGGFFLPYAAQAVGAEGHVVGLDIDEKMLEKSLSHLAKTPAHIRERVELIQRSAYHLPFEDASLDVVYLVAALMEIPDPQRCLREVRRVLKPQGVLAVSEFMPDPDYPTRRVTIRTAEGAGFAVEAVEGNTWAYTIRFKKV
;
A
#
# COMPACT_ATOMS: atom_id res chain seq x y z
N MET A 1 22.19 -29.47 24.04
CA MET A 1 21.57 -30.23 22.93
C MET A 1 20.03 -30.20 23.03
N GLN A 2 19.41 -30.49 24.19
CA GLN A 2 17.94 -30.47 24.34
C GLN A 2 17.31 -29.10 24.09
N GLY A 3 17.90 -28.00 24.57
CA GLY A 3 17.38 -26.65 24.36
C GLY A 3 17.37 -26.20 22.89
N LEU A 4 18.37 -26.57 22.11
CA LEU A 4 18.42 -26.30 20.67
C LEU A 4 17.32 -27.06 19.92
N LEU A 5 17.08 -28.32 20.29
CA LEU A 5 16.04 -29.15 19.68
C LEU A 5 14.62 -28.58 20.01
N GLN A 6 14.44 -28.08 21.22
CA GLN A 6 13.18 -27.46 21.63
C GLN A 6 12.95 -26.12 20.90
N ALA A 7 13.98 -25.30 20.74
CA ALA A 7 13.91 -24.06 19.96
C ALA A 7 13.58 -24.35 18.47
N LEU A 8 14.20 -25.36 17.87
CA LEU A 8 13.91 -25.77 16.49
C LEU A 8 12.47 -26.28 16.31
N LYS A 9 11.94 -27.03 17.29
CA LYS A 9 10.52 -27.46 17.28
C LYS A 9 9.57 -26.28 17.36
N VAL A 10 9.82 -25.32 18.27
CA VAL A 10 9.00 -24.09 18.39
C VAL A 10 9.01 -23.31 17.09
N ILE A 11 10.18 -23.10 16.48
CA ILE A 11 10.32 -22.44 15.17
C ILE A 11 9.52 -23.20 14.10
N GLY A 12 9.64 -24.53 14.05
CA GLY A 12 8.91 -25.36 13.10
C GLY A 12 7.39 -25.25 13.25
N TYR A 13 6.88 -25.32 14.47
CA TYR A 13 5.44 -25.14 14.72
C TYR A 13 4.96 -23.74 14.41
N THR A 14 5.77 -22.70 14.67
CA THR A 14 5.43 -21.31 14.32
C THR A 14 5.34 -21.13 12.80
N ILE A 15 6.27 -21.71 12.04
CA ILE A 15 6.25 -21.65 10.58
C ILE A 15 5.04 -22.41 10.02
N LEU A 16 4.76 -23.61 10.53
CA LEU A 16 3.60 -24.41 10.11
C LEU A 16 2.29 -23.70 10.44
N GLY A 17 2.17 -23.15 11.64
CA GLY A 17 1.00 -22.38 12.08
C GLY A 17 0.76 -21.14 11.22
N PHE A 18 1.83 -20.40 10.92
CA PHE A 18 1.76 -19.26 10.02
C PHE A 18 1.37 -19.66 8.59
N GLY A 19 1.92 -20.75 8.07
CA GLY A 19 1.56 -21.30 6.76
C GLY A 19 0.09 -21.71 6.69
N ALA A 20 -0.40 -22.43 7.70
CA ALA A 20 -1.80 -22.82 7.80
C ALA A 20 -2.72 -21.59 7.90
N TYR A 21 -2.38 -20.60 8.71
CA TYR A 21 -3.10 -19.33 8.81
C TYR A 21 -3.20 -18.64 7.44
N GLN A 22 -2.09 -18.52 6.71
CA GLN A 22 -2.07 -17.91 5.38
C GLN A 22 -2.99 -18.63 4.39
N VAL A 23 -2.97 -19.97 4.38
CA VAL A 23 -3.83 -20.77 3.50
C VAL A 23 -5.31 -20.57 3.86
N ILE A 24 -5.65 -20.64 5.15
CA ILE A 24 -7.02 -20.47 5.63
C ILE A 24 -7.53 -19.06 5.30
N MET A 25 -6.75 -18.02 5.59
CA MET A 25 -7.15 -16.64 5.35
C MET A 25 -7.31 -16.35 3.85
N ARG A 26 -6.42 -16.87 3.01
CA ARG A 26 -6.57 -16.79 1.54
C ARG A 26 -7.83 -17.47 1.05
N PHE A 27 -8.15 -18.66 1.57
CA PHE A 27 -9.39 -19.36 1.22
C PHE A 27 -10.65 -18.58 1.67
N ILE A 28 -10.63 -18.00 2.86
CA ILE A 28 -11.73 -17.17 3.38
C ILE A 28 -11.90 -15.94 2.47
N ARG A 29 -10.83 -15.25 2.12
CA ARG A 29 -10.89 -14.02 1.31
C ARG A 29 -11.24 -14.26 -0.16
N LEU A 30 -10.99 -15.44 -0.71
CA LEU A 30 -11.50 -15.83 -2.02
C LEU A 30 -13.04 -15.87 -2.07
N ASN A 31 -13.69 -16.14 -0.92
CA ASN A 31 -15.15 -16.28 -0.84
C ASN A 31 -15.83 -15.07 -0.18
N TRP A 32 -15.13 -14.35 0.67
CA TRP A 32 -15.64 -13.19 1.40
C TRP A 32 -14.63 -12.05 1.40
N HIS A 33 -14.95 -10.99 0.67
CA HIS A 33 -14.19 -9.74 0.69
C HIS A 33 -14.66 -8.90 1.87
N PHE A 34 -13.83 -8.74 2.88
CA PHE A 34 -14.06 -7.82 4.00
C PHE A 34 -12.80 -6.98 4.25
N PRO A 35 -12.95 -5.70 4.64
CA PRO A 35 -11.81 -4.85 4.95
C PRO A 35 -11.01 -5.43 6.12
N ALA A 36 -9.71 -5.18 6.13
CA ALA A 36 -8.84 -5.66 7.20
C ALA A 36 -9.34 -5.17 8.57
N PRO A 37 -9.52 -6.07 9.57
CA PRO A 37 -9.98 -5.65 10.89
C PRO A 37 -9.06 -4.60 11.50
N SER A 38 -9.64 -3.58 12.11
CA SER A 38 -8.90 -2.41 12.62
C SER A 38 -7.83 -2.73 13.68
N PHE A 39 -7.90 -3.89 14.37
CA PHE A 39 -6.84 -4.30 15.30
C PHE A 39 -5.52 -4.70 14.62
N ILE A 40 -5.56 -5.07 13.33
CA ILE A 40 -4.36 -5.39 12.54
C ILE A 40 -3.46 -4.15 12.38
N THR A 41 -4.00 -2.94 12.53
CA THR A 41 -3.21 -1.70 12.43
C THR A 41 -2.07 -1.61 13.46
N VAL A 42 -2.16 -2.29 14.60
CA VAL A 42 -1.06 -2.38 15.56
C VAL A 42 0.15 -3.05 14.91
N PHE A 43 -0.08 -4.10 14.11
CA PHE A 43 0.96 -4.74 13.32
C PHE A 43 1.36 -3.88 12.12
N LEU A 44 0.39 -3.29 11.41
CA LEU A 44 0.62 -2.48 10.22
C LEU A 44 1.46 -1.23 10.48
N ASN A 45 1.42 -0.68 11.71
CA ASN A 45 2.23 0.47 12.14
C ASN A 45 3.41 0.06 13.03
N SER A 46 3.81 -1.22 13.03
CA SER A 46 4.86 -1.72 13.90
C SER A 46 6.27 -1.55 13.31
N ARG A 47 7.28 -1.47 14.22
CA ARG A 47 8.69 -1.56 13.84
C ARG A 47 9.03 -2.85 13.10
N LEU A 48 8.24 -3.92 13.32
CA LEU A 48 8.41 -5.19 12.62
C LEU A 48 8.06 -5.05 11.14
N ARG A 49 6.93 -4.40 10.82
CA ARG A 49 6.59 -4.09 9.42
C ARG A 49 7.68 -3.25 8.75
N ALA A 50 8.18 -2.21 9.43
CA ALA A 50 9.25 -1.37 8.90
C ALA A 50 10.52 -2.16 8.54
N ARG A 51 10.83 -3.23 9.29
CA ARG A 51 11.97 -4.13 8.98
C ARG A 51 11.68 -5.07 7.82
N LEU A 52 10.45 -5.54 7.69
CA LEU A 52 10.04 -6.49 6.65
C LEU A 52 9.73 -5.78 5.33
N GLN A 53 9.12 -4.61 5.41
CA GLN A 53 8.76 -3.76 4.28
C GLN A 53 9.29 -2.35 4.55
N ASN A 54 10.58 -2.13 4.22
CA ASN A 54 11.24 -0.84 4.44
C ASN A 54 10.48 0.29 3.73
N PRO A 55 9.89 1.27 4.47
CA PRO A 55 9.01 2.27 3.89
C PRO A 55 9.75 3.22 2.93
N GLU A 56 11.00 3.57 3.25
CA GLU A 56 11.81 4.43 2.38
C GLU A 56 12.02 3.78 1.00
N ARG A 57 12.31 2.46 0.97
CA ARG A 57 12.44 1.71 -0.29
C ARG A 57 11.11 1.60 -1.05
N VAL A 58 9.98 1.47 -0.35
CA VAL A 58 8.66 1.44 -1.00
C VAL A 58 8.40 2.78 -1.69
N ILE A 59 8.65 3.89 -1.00
CA ILE A 59 8.46 5.24 -1.55
C ILE A 59 9.43 5.51 -2.71
N GLU A 60 10.70 5.17 -2.57
CA GLU A 60 11.70 5.28 -3.64
C GLU A 60 11.26 4.50 -4.89
N ARG A 61 10.88 3.23 -4.72
CA ARG A 61 10.38 2.36 -5.79
C ARG A 61 9.07 2.82 -6.39
N SER A 62 8.27 3.59 -5.67
CA SER A 62 7.03 4.18 -6.19
C SER A 62 7.31 5.35 -7.17
N GLY A 63 8.57 5.79 -7.27
CA GLY A 63 8.96 6.83 -8.21
C GLY A 63 8.55 8.24 -7.79
N ILE A 64 8.30 8.44 -6.49
CA ILE A 64 7.94 9.74 -5.91
C ILE A 64 9.17 10.65 -5.92
N LYS A 65 8.98 11.91 -6.36
CA LYS A 65 10.03 12.92 -6.51
C LYS A 65 9.65 14.24 -5.84
N PRO A 66 10.62 15.10 -5.51
CA PRO A 66 10.33 16.44 -4.99
C PRO A 66 9.39 17.25 -5.89
N GLY A 67 8.52 18.04 -5.25
CA GLY A 67 7.54 18.91 -5.90
C GLY A 67 6.29 18.21 -6.44
N GLN A 68 6.18 16.89 -6.31
CA GLN A 68 5.05 16.14 -6.86
C GLN A 68 3.81 16.19 -5.99
N ARG A 69 2.64 16.06 -6.65
CA ARG A 69 1.34 15.84 -6.02
C ARG A 69 1.00 14.35 -6.08
N VAL A 70 0.92 13.75 -4.91
CA VAL A 70 0.88 12.29 -4.72
C VAL A 70 -0.37 11.87 -3.98
N LEU A 71 -0.97 10.74 -4.38
CA LEU A 71 -2.10 10.12 -3.70
C LEU A 71 -1.74 8.72 -3.24
N GLU A 72 -1.98 8.42 -1.96
CA GLU A 72 -2.03 7.05 -1.42
C GLU A 72 -3.50 6.60 -1.33
N ILE A 73 -3.86 5.53 -2.04
CA ILE A 73 -5.18 4.91 -1.94
C ILE A 73 -5.11 3.74 -0.95
N GLY A 74 -6.01 3.73 0.04
CA GLY A 74 -6.00 2.77 1.14
C GLY A 74 -4.86 3.05 2.11
N CYS A 75 -4.71 4.31 2.54
CA CYS A 75 -3.60 4.72 3.42
C CYS A 75 -3.67 4.09 4.82
N GLY A 76 -4.81 3.52 5.22
CA GLY A 76 -5.00 2.86 6.50
C GLY A 76 -4.60 3.75 7.67
N GLY A 77 -3.75 3.25 8.57
CA GLY A 77 -3.20 4.02 9.70
C GLY A 77 -2.08 5.01 9.35
N GLY A 78 -1.87 5.32 8.08
CA GLY A 78 -0.96 6.36 7.61
C GLY A 78 0.53 6.03 7.70
N PHE A 79 0.89 4.75 7.70
CA PHE A 79 2.28 4.33 7.92
C PHE A 79 3.28 4.88 6.89
N PHE A 80 2.89 4.94 5.61
CA PHE A 80 3.76 5.41 4.53
C PHE A 80 3.69 6.92 4.29
N LEU A 81 2.63 7.60 4.73
CA LEU A 81 2.41 9.02 4.47
C LEU A 81 3.58 9.95 4.90
N PRO A 82 4.21 9.78 6.10
CA PRO A 82 5.35 10.62 6.48
C PRO A 82 6.55 10.47 5.53
N TYR A 83 6.79 9.27 5.04
CA TYR A 83 7.89 8.98 4.12
C TYR A 83 7.63 9.56 2.73
N ALA A 84 6.39 9.46 2.24
CA ALA A 84 5.97 10.11 1.00
C ALA A 84 6.07 11.64 1.12
N ALA A 85 5.60 12.21 2.24
CA ALA A 85 5.69 13.65 2.52
C ALA A 85 7.13 14.16 2.62
N GLN A 86 8.04 13.34 3.13
CA GLN A 86 9.46 13.65 3.12
C GLN A 86 10.03 13.63 1.69
N ALA A 87 9.65 12.64 0.88
CA ALA A 87 10.15 12.47 -0.48
C ALA A 87 9.67 13.58 -1.43
N VAL A 88 8.43 14.05 -1.30
CA VAL A 88 7.91 15.15 -2.12
C VAL A 88 8.51 16.53 -1.75
N GLY A 89 9.12 16.66 -0.57
CA GLY A 89 9.78 17.90 -0.15
C GLY A 89 8.81 19.06 0.08
N ALA A 90 9.34 20.29 0.21
CA ALA A 90 8.57 21.46 0.63
C ALA A 90 7.49 21.88 -0.36
N GLU A 91 7.73 21.72 -1.65
CA GLU A 91 6.84 22.13 -2.74
C GLU A 91 5.84 21.04 -3.15
N GLY A 92 5.97 19.81 -2.58
CA GLY A 92 5.10 18.70 -2.90
C GLY A 92 3.96 18.54 -1.91
N HIS A 93 2.98 17.73 -2.30
CA HIS A 93 1.79 17.45 -1.48
C HIS A 93 1.40 15.98 -1.57
N VAL A 94 0.99 15.40 -0.44
CA VAL A 94 0.55 14.01 -0.33
C VAL A 94 -0.88 13.96 0.17
N VAL A 95 -1.73 13.23 -0.51
CA VAL A 95 -3.08 12.94 -0.05
C VAL A 95 -3.17 11.48 0.35
N GLY A 96 -3.60 11.20 1.58
CA GLY A 96 -3.96 9.87 2.05
C GLY A 96 -5.47 9.67 1.96
N LEU A 97 -5.90 8.69 1.18
CA LEU A 97 -7.31 8.35 1.03
C LEU A 97 -7.60 7.00 1.66
N ASP A 98 -8.65 6.94 2.47
CA ASP A 98 -9.22 5.69 2.96
C ASP A 98 -10.75 5.80 3.01
N ILE A 99 -11.43 4.66 2.95
CA ILE A 99 -12.89 4.58 3.10
C ILE A 99 -13.30 4.47 4.57
N ASP A 100 -12.42 3.93 5.42
CA ASP A 100 -12.67 3.70 6.84
C ASP A 100 -12.23 4.90 7.67
N GLU A 101 -13.20 5.59 8.28
CA GLU A 101 -12.99 6.73 9.16
C GLU A 101 -12.07 6.40 10.35
N LYS A 102 -12.19 5.20 10.93
CA LYS A 102 -11.35 4.76 12.05
C LYS A 102 -9.88 4.62 11.65
N MET A 103 -9.63 4.27 10.39
CA MET A 103 -8.27 4.23 9.84
C MET A 103 -7.70 5.63 9.71
N LEU A 104 -8.49 6.59 9.23
CA LEU A 104 -8.07 7.99 9.14
C LEU A 104 -7.82 8.63 10.51
N GLU A 105 -8.62 8.32 11.54
CA GLU A 105 -8.35 8.75 12.92
C GLU A 105 -6.99 8.23 13.43
N LYS A 106 -6.65 6.97 13.14
CA LYS A 106 -5.34 6.41 13.46
C LYS A 106 -4.23 7.06 12.66
N SER A 107 -4.50 7.37 11.38
CA SER A 107 -3.57 8.10 10.52
C SER A 107 -3.27 9.48 11.08
N LEU A 108 -4.29 10.23 11.51
CA LEU A 108 -4.14 11.52 12.21
C LEU A 108 -3.27 11.38 13.47
N SER A 109 -3.57 10.36 14.30
CA SER A 109 -2.81 10.08 15.52
C SER A 109 -1.35 9.70 15.25
N HIS A 110 -1.09 9.04 14.12
CA HIS A 110 0.27 8.71 13.67
C HIS A 110 1.00 9.96 13.18
N LEU A 111 0.36 10.75 12.32
CA LEU A 111 0.91 12.00 11.79
C LEU A 111 1.17 13.04 12.86
N ALA A 112 0.38 13.07 13.95
CA ALA A 112 0.61 13.96 15.08
C ALA A 112 1.99 13.78 15.74
N LYS A 113 2.61 12.60 15.59
CA LYS A 113 3.95 12.28 16.09
C LYS A 113 5.07 12.63 15.09
N THR A 114 4.69 13.06 13.88
CA THR A 114 5.62 13.44 12.83
C THR A 114 5.98 14.93 12.95
N PRO A 115 7.20 15.37 12.61
CA PRO A 115 7.57 16.78 12.60
C PRO A 115 6.59 17.64 11.78
N ALA A 116 6.28 18.83 12.28
CA ALA A 116 5.25 19.71 11.70
C ALA A 116 5.46 19.96 10.20
N HIS A 117 6.70 20.29 9.81
CA HIS A 117 7.07 20.57 8.42
C HIS A 117 6.88 19.39 7.44
N ILE A 118 6.77 18.15 7.94
CA ILE A 118 6.42 16.95 7.13
C ILE A 118 4.90 16.76 7.15
N ARG A 119 4.29 16.84 8.33
CA ARG A 119 2.85 16.64 8.52
C ARG A 119 1.99 17.63 7.71
N GLU A 120 2.40 18.88 7.63
CA GLU A 120 1.71 19.94 6.90
C GLU A 120 1.58 19.72 5.40
N ARG A 121 2.36 18.79 4.85
CA ARG A 121 2.28 18.35 3.44
C ARG A 121 1.28 17.23 3.21
N VAL A 122 0.66 16.71 4.28
CA VAL A 122 -0.24 15.56 4.21
C VAL A 122 -1.68 16.01 4.47
N GLU A 123 -2.56 15.70 3.53
CA GLU A 123 -4.01 15.82 3.65
C GLU A 123 -4.61 14.42 3.78
N LEU A 124 -5.63 14.25 4.61
CA LEU A 124 -6.39 13.01 4.73
C LEU A 124 -7.81 13.22 4.25
N ILE A 125 -8.30 12.33 3.39
CA ILE A 125 -9.65 12.38 2.86
C ILE A 125 -10.37 11.04 3.01
N GLN A 126 -11.61 11.09 3.49
CA GLN A 126 -12.49 9.92 3.52
C GLN A 126 -13.28 9.85 2.23
N ARG A 127 -12.91 8.95 1.32
CA ARG A 127 -13.59 8.74 0.04
C ARG A 127 -13.41 7.32 -0.45
N SER A 128 -14.33 6.90 -1.32
CA SER A 128 -14.20 5.68 -2.07
C SER A 128 -13.19 5.84 -3.21
N ALA A 129 -12.34 4.83 -3.41
CA ALA A 129 -11.42 4.77 -4.55
C ALA A 129 -12.12 4.72 -5.93
N TYR A 130 -13.45 4.56 -5.95
CA TYR A 130 -14.26 4.57 -7.16
C TYR A 130 -14.68 5.96 -7.64
N HIS A 131 -14.44 6.99 -6.83
CA HIS A 131 -14.81 8.40 -7.12
C HIS A 131 -13.76 9.30 -6.47
N LEU A 132 -12.63 9.47 -7.15
CA LEU A 132 -11.52 10.27 -6.66
C LEU A 132 -11.84 11.77 -6.83
N PRO A 133 -11.77 12.60 -5.75
CA PRO A 133 -12.15 14.01 -5.78
C PRO A 133 -11.03 14.89 -6.36
N PHE A 134 -10.48 14.47 -7.48
CA PHE A 134 -9.41 15.17 -8.20
C PHE A 134 -9.81 15.41 -9.65
N GLU A 135 -9.33 16.49 -10.22
CA GLU A 135 -9.47 16.79 -11.63
C GLU A 135 -8.71 15.77 -12.50
N ASP A 136 -9.09 15.67 -13.75
CA ASP A 136 -8.38 14.86 -14.74
C ASP A 136 -6.94 15.36 -14.87
N ALA A 137 -6.01 14.42 -14.97
CA ALA A 137 -4.59 14.70 -15.20
C ALA A 137 -3.97 15.68 -14.17
N SER A 138 -4.35 15.57 -12.89
CA SER A 138 -3.92 16.47 -11.81
C SER A 138 -2.86 15.90 -10.88
N LEU A 139 -2.66 14.57 -10.86
CA LEU A 139 -1.72 13.89 -9.99
C LEU A 139 -0.49 13.36 -10.73
N ASP A 140 0.68 13.48 -10.09
CA ASP A 140 1.94 12.95 -10.63
C ASP A 140 2.12 11.47 -10.34
N VAL A 141 1.77 11.04 -9.12
CA VAL A 141 1.88 9.65 -8.67
C VAL A 141 0.64 9.26 -7.89
N VAL A 142 0.11 8.08 -8.19
CA VAL A 142 -0.84 7.37 -7.33
C VAL A 142 -0.19 6.07 -6.91
N TYR A 143 -0.17 5.80 -5.61
CA TYR A 143 0.38 4.54 -5.12
C TYR A 143 -0.56 3.82 -4.16
N LEU A 144 -0.46 2.50 -4.15
CA LEU A 144 -1.19 1.60 -3.27
C LEU A 144 -0.18 0.63 -2.62
N VAL A 145 -0.32 0.41 -1.33
CA VAL A 145 0.53 -0.53 -0.60
C VAL A 145 -0.34 -1.55 0.12
N ALA A 146 -0.33 -2.79 -0.38
CA ALA A 146 -1.16 -3.90 0.11
C ALA A 146 -2.66 -3.53 0.19
N ALA A 147 -3.16 -2.81 -0.81
CA ALA A 147 -4.52 -2.30 -0.83
C ALA A 147 -5.29 -2.65 -2.11
N LEU A 148 -4.61 -2.87 -3.24
CA LEU A 148 -5.28 -3.05 -4.53
C LEU A 148 -6.23 -4.26 -4.53
N MET A 149 -5.83 -5.37 -3.92
CA MET A 149 -6.63 -6.61 -3.89
C MET A 149 -7.70 -6.60 -2.79
N GLU A 150 -7.66 -5.65 -1.87
CA GLU A 150 -8.75 -5.43 -0.90
C GLU A 150 -9.94 -4.69 -1.51
N ILE A 151 -9.73 -4.01 -2.65
CA ILE A 151 -10.78 -3.25 -3.36
C ILE A 151 -11.63 -4.25 -4.15
N PRO A 152 -12.95 -4.35 -3.90
CA PRO A 152 -13.81 -5.33 -4.55
C PRO A 152 -13.84 -5.25 -6.09
N ASP A 153 -13.78 -4.06 -6.66
CA ASP A 153 -13.64 -3.83 -8.11
C ASP A 153 -12.36 -3.03 -8.40
N PRO A 154 -11.19 -3.69 -8.47
CA PRO A 154 -9.93 -3.01 -8.74
C PRO A 154 -9.88 -2.37 -10.13
N GLN A 155 -10.63 -2.90 -11.11
CA GLN A 155 -10.72 -2.31 -12.44
C GLN A 155 -11.38 -0.93 -12.42
N ARG A 156 -12.46 -0.77 -11.66
CA ARG A 156 -13.13 0.52 -11.49
C ARG A 156 -12.23 1.53 -10.77
N CYS A 157 -11.55 1.10 -9.72
CA CYS A 157 -10.56 1.93 -9.02
C CYS A 157 -9.47 2.40 -9.99
N LEU A 158 -8.87 1.48 -10.74
CA LEU A 158 -7.77 1.80 -11.65
C LEU A 158 -8.19 2.68 -12.83
N ARG A 159 -9.45 2.62 -13.29
CA ARG A 159 -9.99 3.58 -14.28
C ARG A 159 -10.01 5.01 -13.71
N GLU A 160 -10.42 5.18 -12.44
CA GLU A 160 -10.36 6.49 -11.77
C GLU A 160 -8.90 6.95 -11.58
N VAL A 161 -8.00 6.06 -11.17
CA VAL A 161 -6.57 6.35 -11.10
C VAL A 161 -6.05 6.83 -12.46
N ARG A 162 -6.43 6.15 -13.55
CA ARG A 162 -6.03 6.53 -14.90
C ARG A 162 -6.57 7.92 -15.29
N ARG A 163 -7.76 8.28 -14.88
CA ARG A 163 -8.35 9.61 -15.12
C ARG A 163 -7.54 10.71 -14.43
N VAL A 164 -7.25 10.54 -13.13
CA VAL A 164 -6.62 11.61 -12.32
C VAL A 164 -5.11 11.73 -12.54
N LEU A 165 -4.43 10.67 -12.99
CA LEU A 165 -3.01 10.72 -13.30
C LEU A 165 -2.73 11.63 -14.51
N LYS A 166 -1.68 12.43 -14.45
CA LYS A 166 -1.12 13.17 -15.58
C LYS A 166 -0.71 12.22 -16.71
N PRO A 167 -0.53 12.70 -17.96
CA PRO A 167 -0.07 11.84 -19.07
C PRO A 167 1.22 11.09 -18.76
N GLN A 168 2.16 11.72 -18.05
CA GLN A 168 3.43 11.12 -17.61
C GLN A 168 3.38 10.61 -16.16
N GLY A 169 2.19 10.60 -15.55
CA GLY A 169 1.98 10.15 -14.18
C GLY A 169 2.27 8.65 -14.00
N VAL A 170 2.56 8.28 -12.77
CA VAL A 170 2.92 6.91 -12.38
C VAL A 170 1.85 6.31 -11.48
N LEU A 171 1.39 5.11 -11.81
CA LEU A 171 0.74 4.24 -10.86
C LEU A 171 1.80 3.32 -10.25
N ALA A 172 1.91 3.25 -8.92
CA ALA A 172 2.78 2.30 -8.23
C ALA A 172 1.95 1.35 -7.34
N VAL A 173 2.16 0.06 -7.48
CA VAL A 173 1.53 -0.96 -6.63
C VAL A 173 2.60 -1.73 -5.90
N SER A 174 2.57 -1.67 -4.58
CA SER A 174 3.50 -2.38 -3.69
C SER A 174 2.77 -3.46 -2.91
N GLU A 175 3.30 -4.66 -2.95
CA GLU A 175 2.72 -5.83 -2.29
C GLU A 175 3.75 -6.55 -1.43
N PHE A 176 3.28 -7.30 -0.45
CA PHE A 176 4.14 -7.88 0.56
C PHE A 176 3.53 -9.20 1.09
N MET A 177 4.27 -10.29 1.02
CA MET A 177 3.79 -11.67 1.19
C MET A 177 3.10 -11.97 2.53
N PRO A 178 3.50 -11.42 3.69
CA PRO A 178 2.75 -11.61 4.93
C PRO A 178 1.29 -11.13 4.90
N ASP A 179 0.93 -10.30 3.90
CA ASP A 179 -0.46 -9.95 3.66
C ASP A 179 -1.24 -11.17 3.13
N PRO A 180 -2.39 -11.55 3.74
CA PRO A 180 -3.22 -12.64 3.24
C PRO A 180 -3.74 -12.43 1.81
N ASP A 181 -3.87 -11.18 1.37
CA ASP A 181 -4.32 -10.82 0.02
C ASP A 181 -3.18 -10.68 -1.00
N TYR A 182 -1.96 -11.00 -0.59
CA TYR A 182 -0.79 -10.88 -1.46
C TYR A 182 -0.98 -11.55 -2.82
N PRO A 183 -1.04 -10.78 -3.91
CA PRO A 183 -1.13 -11.32 -5.26
C PRO A 183 0.26 -11.67 -5.79
N THR A 184 0.30 -12.58 -6.76
CA THR A 184 1.53 -12.72 -7.54
C THR A 184 1.72 -11.50 -8.45
N ARG A 185 2.97 -11.16 -8.80
CA ARG A 185 3.28 -10.07 -9.73
C ARG A 185 2.44 -10.15 -11.02
N ARG A 186 2.24 -11.37 -11.53
CA ARG A 186 1.44 -11.61 -12.74
C ARG A 186 -0.02 -11.17 -12.57
N VAL A 187 -0.61 -11.38 -11.40
CA VAL A 187 -1.98 -10.93 -11.10
C VAL A 187 -2.03 -9.41 -11.08
N THR A 188 -1.13 -8.76 -10.33
CA THR A 188 -1.05 -7.30 -10.27
C THR A 188 -0.86 -6.66 -11.65
N ILE A 189 0.05 -7.23 -12.46
CA ILE A 189 0.30 -6.75 -13.83
C ILE A 189 -0.97 -6.86 -14.68
N ARG A 190 -1.59 -8.04 -14.74
CA ARG A 190 -2.82 -8.23 -15.53
C ARG A 190 -3.97 -7.32 -15.08
N THR A 191 -4.08 -7.10 -13.77
CA THR A 191 -5.10 -6.20 -13.22
C THR A 191 -4.88 -4.76 -13.70
N ALA A 192 -3.64 -4.28 -13.71
CA ALA A 192 -3.32 -2.94 -14.18
C ALA A 192 -3.42 -2.81 -15.72
N GLU A 193 -2.95 -3.80 -16.46
CA GLU A 193 -3.07 -3.86 -17.93
C GLU A 193 -4.54 -3.81 -18.37
N GLY A 194 -5.42 -4.53 -17.68
CA GLY A 194 -6.86 -4.50 -17.95
C GLY A 194 -7.51 -3.12 -17.78
N ALA A 195 -6.87 -2.22 -17.05
CA ALA A 195 -7.32 -0.82 -16.85
C ALA A 195 -6.58 0.20 -17.74
N GLY A 196 -5.77 -0.24 -18.71
CA GLY A 196 -5.06 0.62 -19.65
C GLY A 196 -3.76 1.18 -19.08
N PHE A 197 -3.01 0.35 -18.36
CA PHE A 197 -1.65 0.64 -17.91
C PHE A 197 -0.66 -0.35 -18.50
N ALA A 198 0.58 0.08 -18.71
CA ALA A 198 1.70 -0.78 -19.10
C ALA A 198 2.78 -0.75 -18.02
N VAL A 199 3.48 -1.86 -17.84
CA VAL A 199 4.59 -1.97 -16.89
C VAL A 199 5.73 -1.05 -17.30
N GLU A 200 6.17 -0.17 -16.38
CA GLU A 200 7.38 0.63 -16.49
C GLU A 200 8.57 -0.05 -15.82
N ALA A 201 8.38 -0.54 -14.59
CA ALA A 201 9.43 -1.20 -13.82
C ALA A 201 8.85 -2.20 -12.83
N VAL A 202 9.63 -3.24 -12.54
CA VAL A 202 9.33 -4.24 -11.51
C VAL A 202 10.54 -4.33 -10.57
N GLU A 203 10.35 -3.96 -9.32
CA GLU A 203 11.40 -3.93 -8.32
C GLU A 203 11.06 -4.80 -7.11
N GLY A 204 12.09 -5.27 -6.40
CA GLY A 204 11.91 -6.14 -5.23
C GLY A 204 12.04 -7.62 -5.57
N ASN A 205 11.55 -8.45 -4.66
CA ASN A 205 11.66 -9.93 -4.74
C ASN A 205 10.28 -10.60 -4.57
N THR A 206 10.27 -11.92 -4.38
CA THR A 206 9.03 -12.69 -4.20
C THR A 206 8.31 -12.36 -2.89
N TRP A 207 9.00 -11.82 -1.87
CA TRP A 207 8.40 -11.48 -0.57
C TRP A 207 7.79 -10.09 -0.52
N ALA A 208 8.41 -9.15 -1.25
CA ALA A 208 7.95 -7.78 -1.34
C ALA A 208 8.38 -7.18 -2.68
N TYR A 209 7.43 -6.63 -3.41
CA TYR A 209 7.70 -5.99 -4.70
C TYR A 209 6.93 -4.68 -4.84
N THR A 210 7.45 -3.83 -5.72
CA THR A 210 6.75 -2.65 -6.24
C THR A 210 6.77 -2.72 -7.75
N ILE A 211 5.62 -2.50 -8.38
CA ILE A 211 5.50 -2.40 -9.83
C ILE A 211 5.04 -0.99 -10.16
N ARG A 212 5.80 -0.31 -11.01
CA ARG A 212 5.38 0.97 -11.61
C ARG A 212 4.77 0.74 -12.97
N PHE A 213 3.75 1.54 -13.23
CA PHE A 213 3.01 1.50 -14.48
C PHE A 213 2.86 2.91 -15.05
N LYS A 214 2.77 2.99 -16.37
CA LYS A 214 2.41 4.18 -17.15
C LYS A 214 1.08 3.98 -17.85
N LYS A 215 0.38 5.08 -18.14
CA LYS A 215 -0.81 5.03 -18.99
C LYS A 215 -0.44 4.56 -20.42
N VAL A 216 -1.32 3.77 -21.02
CA VAL A 216 -1.30 3.40 -22.44
C VAL A 216 -2.42 4.15 -23.16
#